data_4272c8e9ba09743f3e104cc0a7a3d019
#
_entry.id   4272c8e9ba09743f3e104cc0a7a3d019
#
_cell.length_a   1.000
_cell.length_b   1.000
_cell.length_c   1.000
_cell.angle_alpha   90.00
_cell.angle_beta   90.00
_cell.angle_gamma   90.00
#
_symmetry.space_group_name_H-M   'P 1'
#
loop_
_entity.id
_entity.type
_entity.pdbx_description
1 polymer ?
#
loop_
_entity_poly.entity_id
_entity_poly.type
_entity_poly.pdbx_seq_one_letter_code
_entity_poly.pdbx_strand_id
1 'polypeptide(L)'
;MYKTVNNIKINYEQKGSGDLIVLLHGWGSNIKLFANLIDLLSRKYTVVAMDMPGFGESQEPPSAWCVDDYVNFVIDFLKDYNTKQVMLLGHSFGGRVIIKLNSRKDLPFEVTKVILVDSAGILPPKSNKKSFRTYYYKAGKAFLSNKFVQKIAPDALENFRKKMGSADYAAASPLMRQVLVKVVNEDLEPLLPNIKCPTLLVWGVNDTATPLSD
;
A
#
# COMPACT_ATOMS: atom_id res chain seq x y z
N MET A 1 3.67 -9.41 17.58
CA MET A 1 4.17 -8.44 18.61
C MET A 1 3.57 -7.06 18.33
N TYR A 2 3.63 -6.15 19.32
CA TYR A 2 3.16 -4.77 19.12
C TYR A 2 4.22 -3.75 19.51
N LYS A 3 4.28 -2.64 18.77
CA LYS A 3 4.99 -1.44 19.17
C LYS A 3 4.20 -0.20 18.77
N THR A 4 4.50 0.94 19.38
CA THR A 4 3.88 2.22 19.04
C THR A 4 4.87 3.08 18.28
N VAL A 5 4.49 3.54 17.10
CA VAL A 5 5.27 4.45 16.25
C VAL A 5 4.38 5.65 15.91
N ASN A 6 4.82 6.85 16.21
CA ASN A 6 4.06 8.08 15.96
C ASN A 6 2.62 8.03 16.53
N ASN A 7 2.47 7.49 17.74
CA ASN A 7 1.18 7.27 18.42
C ASN A 7 0.24 6.27 17.75
N ILE A 8 0.73 5.45 16.81
CA ILE A 8 -0.04 4.38 16.15
C ILE A 8 0.46 3.04 16.66
N LYS A 9 -0.43 2.23 17.24
CA LYS A 9 -0.11 0.85 17.65
C LYS A 9 -0.04 -0.04 16.43
N ILE A 10 1.11 -0.68 16.23
CA ILE A 10 1.43 -1.54 15.10
C ILE A 10 1.64 -2.96 15.53
N ASN A 11 0.94 -3.88 14.89
CA ASN A 11 1.23 -5.29 14.95
C ASN A 11 2.36 -5.61 13.96
N TYR A 12 3.38 -6.34 14.44
CA TYR A 12 4.50 -6.78 13.60
C TYR A 12 5.03 -8.13 14.06
N GLU A 13 5.74 -8.80 13.19
CA GLU A 13 6.47 -10.03 13.47
C GLU A 13 7.94 -9.81 13.14
N GLN A 14 8.81 -10.32 14.02
CA GLN A 14 10.25 -10.36 13.80
C GLN A 14 10.76 -11.76 14.08
N LYS A 15 11.54 -12.32 13.15
CA LYS A 15 12.08 -13.67 13.26
C LYS A 15 13.45 -13.77 12.60
N GLY A 16 14.32 -14.65 13.15
CA GLY A 16 15.64 -14.94 12.59
C GLY A 16 16.73 -13.99 13.04
N SER A 17 17.89 -14.08 12.40
CA SER A 17 19.09 -13.27 12.66
C SER A 17 19.89 -13.09 11.38
N GLY A 18 20.67 -12.01 11.29
CA GLY A 18 21.44 -11.62 10.10
C GLY A 18 20.96 -10.29 9.53
N ASP A 19 21.24 -10.06 8.25
CA ASP A 19 20.85 -8.82 7.55
C ASP A 19 19.35 -8.62 7.61
N LEU A 20 18.92 -7.36 7.74
CA LEU A 20 17.51 -7.00 7.87
C LEU A 20 16.79 -7.05 6.53
N ILE A 21 15.68 -7.78 6.49
CA ILE A 21 14.69 -7.74 5.40
C ILE A 21 13.31 -7.36 5.94
N VAL A 22 12.69 -6.38 5.31
CA VAL A 22 11.35 -5.86 5.69
C VAL A 22 10.34 -6.27 4.63
N LEU A 23 9.21 -6.83 5.08
CA LEU A 23 8.12 -7.29 4.22
C LEU A 23 6.92 -6.36 4.38
N LEU A 24 6.45 -5.78 3.26
CA LEU A 24 5.29 -4.89 3.18
C LEU A 24 4.19 -5.53 2.34
N HIS A 25 3.03 -5.76 2.94
CA HIS A 25 1.90 -6.47 2.33
C HIS A 25 1.07 -5.58 1.38
N GLY A 26 0.17 -6.20 0.60
CA GLY A 26 -0.79 -5.54 -0.27
C GLY A 26 -1.96 -4.90 0.46
N TRP A 27 -2.75 -4.09 -0.26
CA TRP A 27 -3.99 -3.50 0.27
C TRP A 27 -4.96 -4.58 0.78
N GLY A 28 -5.60 -4.34 1.91
CA GLY A 28 -6.56 -5.27 2.50
C GLY A 28 -5.95 -6.58 3.06
N SER A 29 -4.63 -6.72 3.02
CA SER A 29 -3.89 -7.88 3.52
C SER A 29 -3.28 -7.62 4.90
N ASN A 30 -2.43 -8.53 5.37
CA ASN A 30 -1.73 -8.46 6.64
C ASN A 30 -0.51 -9.41 6.65
N ILE A 31 0.20 -9.48 7.78
CA ILE A 31 1.41 -10.31 7.98
C ILE A 31 1.18 -11.78 7.61
N LYS A 32 0.00 -12.34 7.83
CA LYS A 32 -0.27 -13.77 7.58
C LYS A 32 -0.03 -14.19 6.13
N LEU A 33 -0.11 -13.23 5.19
CA LEU A 33 0.28 -13.46 3.79
C LEU A 33 1.73 -13.97 3.67
N PHE A 34 2.60 -13.52 4.54
CA PHE A 34 4.02 -13.83 4.50
C PHE A 34 4.46 -14.97 5.41
N ALA A 35 3.56 -15.69 6.08
CA ALA A 35 3.91 -16.69 7.10
C ALA A 35 4.99 -17.69 6.61
N ASN A 36 4.75 -18.32 5.46
CA ASN A 36 5.71 -19.28 4.89
C ASN A 36 7.03 -18.61 4.47
N LEU A 37 6.95 -17.38 3.98
CA LEU A 37 8.12 -16.62 3.55
C LEU A 37 8.95 -16.16 4.74
N ILE A 38 8.33 -15.76 5.84
CA ILE A 38 8.99 -15.43 7.10
C ILE A 38 9.76 -16.66 7.61
N ASP A 39 9.13 -17.83 7.65
CA ASP A 39 9.77 -19.09 8.08
C ASP A 39 10.97 -19.47 7.23
N LEU A 40 10.87 -19.27 5.92
CA LEU A 40 11.95 -19.57 4.99
C LEU A 40 13.13 -18.59 5.14
N LEU A 41 12.83 -17.30 5.08
CA LEU A 41 13.85 -16.24 5.09
C LEU A 41 14.53 -16.10 6.46
N SER A 42 13.82 -16.36 7.56
CA SER A 42 14.37 -16.25 8.91
C SER A 42 15.52 -17.23 9.21
N ARG A 43 15.76 -18.19 8.33
CA ARG A 43 16.93 -19.08 8.40
C ARG A 43 18.25 -18.35 8.11
N LYS A 44 18.21 -17.20 7.43
CA LYS A 44 19.40 -16.43 7.01
C LYS A 44 19.32 -14.95 7.32
N TYR A 45 18.13 -14.40 7.58
CA TYR A 45 17.89 -12.98 7.69
C TYR A 45 17.14 -12.67 8.98
N THR A 46 17.32 -11.46 9.49
CA THR A 46 16.36 -10.87 10.42
C THR A 46 15.18 -10.39 9.58
N VAL A 47 14.08 -11.13 9.62
CA VAL A 47 12.85 -10.82 8.87
C VAL A 47 11.93 -10.00 9.75
N VAL A 48 11.47 -8.88 9.23
CA VAL A 48 10.46 -8.03 9.87
C VAL A 48 9.29 -7.85 8.93
N ALA A 49 8.10 -8.22 9.37
CA ALA A 49 6.86 -7.98 8.66
C ALA A 49 5.92 -7.16 9.54
N MET A 50 5.23 -6.18 9.00
CA MET A 50 4.28 -5.37 9.74
C MET A 50 2.90 -5.39 9.09
N ASP A 51 1.86 -5.37 9.91
CA ASP A 51 0.57 -4.90 9.45
C ASP A 51 0.67 -3.39 9.28
N MET A 52 0.66 -2.90 8.04
CA MET A 52 0.75 -1.47 7.80
C MET A 52 -0.44 -0.72 8.43
N PRO A 53 -0.29 0.56 8.83
CA PRO A 53 -1.37 1.34 9.43
C PRO A 53 -2.67 1.27 8.66
N GLY A 54 -3.76 0.88 9.34
CA GLY A 54 -5.07 0.68 8.74
C GLY A 54 -5.37 -0.75 8.31
N PHE A 55 -4.44 -1.70 8.53
CA PHE A 55 -4.61 -3.10 8.12
C PHE A 55 -4.31 -4.07 9.25
N GLY A 56 -4.84 -5.30 9.10
CA GLY A 56 -4.62 -6.39 10.05
C GLY A 56 -5.02 -6.02 11.47
N GLU A 57 -4.07 -6.14 12.40
CA GLU A 57 -4.25 -5.81 13.81
C GLU A 57 -3.63 -4.45 14.19
N SER A 58 -3.14 -3.68 13.19
CA SER A 58 -2.62 -2.34 13.40
C SER A 58 -3.74 -1.30 13.42
N GLN A 59 -3.53 -0.23 14.20
CA GLN A 59 -4.44 0.90 14.22
C GLN A 59 -4.48 1.63 12.87
N GLU A 60 -5.62 2.24 12.57
CA GLU A 60 -5.74 3.16 11.43
C GLU A 60 -4.87 4.40 11.63
N PRO A 61 -4.41 5.01 10.52
CA PRO A 61 -3.72 6.30 10.60
C PRO A 61 -4.67 7.40 11.12
N PRO A 62 -4.14 8.49 11.70
CA PRO A 62 -4.96 9.55 12.30
C PRO A 62 -5.68 10.41 11.26
N SER A 63 -5.32 10.28 9.99
CA SER A 63 -5.89 11.03 8.86
C SER A 63 -5.78 10.22 7.58
N ALA A 64 -6.38 10.72 6.48
CA ALA A 64 -6.26 10.08 5.17
C ALA A 64 -4.83 10.24 4.61
N TRP A 65 -4.02 9.20 4.74
CA TRP A 65 -2.64 9.14 4.27
C TRP A 65 -2.52 9.02 2.74
N CYS A 66 -1.43 9.55 2.19
CA CYS A 66 -0.93 9.26 0.85
C CYS A 66 0.26 8.28 0.92
N VAL A 67 0.88 7.94 -0.20
CA VAL A 67 2.01 7.00 -0.22
C VAL A 67 3.22 7.55 0.56
N ASP A 68 3.46 8.87 0.52
CA ASP A 68 4.54 9.50 1.28
C ASP A 68 4.39 9.34 2.80
N ASP A 69 3.15 9.37 3.31
CA ASP A 69 2.89 9.19 4.74
C ASP A 69 3.25 7.75 5.17
N TYR A 70 2.93 6.75 4.35
CA TYR A 70 3.36 5.36 4.58
C TYR A 70 4.88 5.20 4.49
N VAL A 71 5.54 5.87 3.56
CA VAL A 71 7.01 5.88 3.46
C VAL A 71 7.63 6.44 4.74
N ASN A 72 7.17 7.62 5.18
CA ASN A 72 7.66 8.24 6.41
C ASN A 72 7.44 7.31 7.62
N PHE A 73 6.27 6.66 7.67
CA PHE A 73 5.97 5.71 8.74
C PHE A 73 6.91 4.50 8.74
N VAL A 74 7.21 3.91 7.57
CA VAL A 74 8.16 2.79 7.45
C VAL A 74 9.56 3.23 7.88
N ILE A 75 10.01 4.41 7.49
CA ILE A 75 11.29 4.98 7.93
C ILE A 75 11.32 5.12 9.46
N ASP A 76 10.27 5.70 10.05
CA ASP A 76 10.17 5.87 11.51
C ASP A 76 10.10 4.53 12.24
N PHE A 77 9.37 3.55 11.69
CA PHE A 77 9.31 2.21 12.24
C PHE A 77 10.70 1.55 12.30
N LEU A 78 11.55 1.80 11.30
CA LEU A 78 12.87 1.20 11.19
C LEU A 78 13.95 1.89 12.05
N LYS A 79 13.70 3.08 12.59
CA LYS A 79 14.69 3.79 13.45
C LYS A 79 15.19 2.95 14.62
N ASP A 80 14.31 2.15 15.24
CA ASP A 80 14.67 1.33 16.40
C ASP A 80 15.63 0.18 16.08
N TYR A 81 15.70 -0.20 14.79
CA TYR A 81 16.61 -1.26 14.35
C TYR A 81 18.06 -0.79 14.24
N ASN A 82 18.30 0.52 14.28
CA ASN A 82 19.63 1.12 14.13
C ASN A 82 20.46 0.48 13.01
N THR A 83 19.80 0.08 11.93
CA THR A 83 20.45 -0.58 10.79
C THR A 83 20.99 0.45 9.81
N LYS A 84 22.15 0.13 9.21
CA LYS A 84 22.70 0.92 8.11
C LYS A 84 22.23 0.42 6.75
N GLN A 85 21.75 -0.80 6.69
CA GLN A 85 21.36 -1.47 5.44
C GLN A 85 20.06 -2.25 5.63
N VAL A 86 19.21 -2.24 4.60
CA VAL A 86 17.94 -2.97 4.61
C VAL A 86 17.64 -3.54 3.23
N MET A 87 17.10 -4.74 3.20
CA MET A 87 16.43 -5.31 2.04
C MET A 87 14.93 -5.12 2.18
N LEU A 88 14.25 -4.81 1.08
CA LEU A 88 12.80 -4.55 1.07
C LEU A 88 12.09 -5.54 0.14
N LEU A 89 11.03 -6.15 0.62
CA LEU A 89 10.11 -6.95 -0.18
C LEU A 89 8.70 -6.37 -0.07
N GLY A 90 8.08 -6.04 -1.20
CA GLY A 90 6.74 -5.50 -1.24
C GLY A 90 5.83 -6.25 -2.19
N HIS A 91 4.62 -6.58 -1.72
CA HIS A 91 3.55 -7.11 -2.54
C HIS A 91 2.53 -6.02 -2.83
N SER A 92 2.16 -5.85 -4.10
CA SER A 92 1.09 -4.93 -4.53
C SER A 92 1.26 -3.52 -3.93
N PHE A 93 0.41 -3.09 -3.00
CA PHE A 93 0.51 -1.80 -2.30
C PHE A 93 1.85 -1.63 -1.56
N GLY A 94 2.38 -2.68 -0.95
CA GLY A 94 3.72 -2.65 -0.32
C GLY A 94 4.82 -2.32 -1.31
N GLY A 95 4.71 -2.80 -2.55
CA GLY A 95 5.62 -2.43 -3.64
C GLY A 95 5.54 -0.95 -3.99
N ARG A 96 4.34 -0.37 -4.02
CA ARG A 96 4.13 1.07 -4.21
C ARG A 96 4.87 1.92 -3.15
N VAL A 97 4.80 1.49 -1.88
CA VAL A 97 5.52 2.15 -0.79
C VAL A 97 7.04 2.05 -0.99
N ILE A 98 7.55 0.89 -1.43
CA ILE A 98 8.98 0.66 -1.69
C ILE A 98 9.47 1.51 -2.87
N ILE A 99 8.73 1.59 -3.96
CA ILE A 99 9.10 2.43 -5.12
C ILE A 99 9.24 3.88 -4.67
N LYS A 100 8.27 4.39 -3.93
CA LYS A 100 8.29 5.76 -3.40
C LYS A 100 9.42 5.97 -2.40
N LEU A 101 9.68 5.01 -1.51
CA LEU A 101 10.79 5.08 -0.55
C LEU A 101 12.14 5.20 -1.26
N ASN A 102 12.39 4.43 -2.32
CA ASN A 102 13.63 4.49 -3.09
C ASN A 102 13.82 5.81 -3.86
N SER A 103 12.79 6.64 -4.00
CA SER A 103 12.92 7.97 -4.58
C SER A 103 13.48 9.01 -3.60
N ARG A 104 13.56 8.69 -2.31
CA ARG A 104 14.09 9.57 -1.26
C ARG A 104 15.61 9.62 -1.32
N LYS A 105 16.18 10.82 -1.11
CA LYS A 105 17.63 11.05 -1.11
C LYS A 105 18.25 11.02 0.29
N ASP A 106 17.44 11.15 1.32
CA ASP A 106 17.82 11.40 2.72
C ASP A 106 17.41 10.23 3.63
N LEU A 107 17.48 8.99 3.11
CA LEU A 107 17.19 7.81 3.91
C LEU A 107 18.27 7.63 5.01
N PRO A 108 17.86 7.27 6.24
CA PRO A 108 18.81 6.99 7.32
C PRO A 108 19.53 5.64 7.17
N PHE A 109 19.22 4.89 6.14
CA PHE A 109 19.78 3.59 5.80
C PHE A 109 19.91 3.44 4.27
N GLU A 110 20.78 2.54 3.85
CA GLU A 110 20.90 2.12 2.46
C GLU A 110 19.93 0.99 2.15
N VAL A 111 19.19 1.10 1.04
CA VAL A 111 18.42 -0.02 0.50
C VAL A 111 19.32 -0.85 -0.39
N THR A 112 19.68 -2.05 0.06
CA THR A 112 20.66 -2.91 -0.65
C THR A 112 20.06 -3.79 -1.71
N LYS A 113 18.81 -4.22 -1.54
CA LYS A 113 18.05 -5.04 -2.49
C LYS A 113 16.56 -4.74 -2.39
N VAL A 114 15.87 -4.85 -3.52
CA VAL A 114 14.42 -4.73 -3.61
C VAL A 114 13.83 -5.97 -4.25
N ILE A 115 12.71 -6.44 -3.72
CA ILE A 115 11.90 -7.51 -4.31
C ILE A 115 10.47 -6.98 -4.45
N LEU A 116 9.99 -6.91 -5.67
CA LEU A 116 8.62 -6.47 -5.98
C LEU A 116 7.81 -7.67 -6.47
N VAL A 117 6.74 -7.98 -5.74
CA VAL A 117 5.83 -9.08 -6.05
C VAL A 117 4.48 -8.52 -6.46
N ASP A 118 4.07 -8.72 -7.71
CA ASP A 118 2.82 -8.19 -8.26
C ASP A 118 2.61 -6.72 -7.84
N SER A 119 3.64 -5.90 -8.02
CA SER A 119 3.71 -4.56 -7.43
C SER A 119 2.78 -3.60 -8.13
N ALA A 120 2.01 -2.84 -7.36
CA ALA A 120 1.31 -1.68 -7.86
C ALA A 120 2.25 -0.47 -7.92
N GLY A 121 1.92 0.51 -8.76
CA GLY A 121 2.69 1.77 -8.84
C GLY A 121 2.52 2.50 -10.15
N ILE A 122 2.31 1.77 -11.23
CA ILE A 122 2.13 2.32 -12.57
C ILE A 122 0.63 2.50 -12.83
N LEU A 123 0.26 3.64 -13.37
CA LEU A 123 -1.13 3.86 -13.78
C LEU A 123 -1.32 3.38 -15.21
N PRO A 124 -2.42 2.67 -15.49
CA PRO A 124 -2.73 2.25 -16.86
C PRO A 124 -2.83 3.49 -17.77
N PRO A 125 -2.46 3.37 -19.05
CA PRO A 125 -2.58 4.44 -20.03
C PRO A 125 -3.99 5.04 -20.01
N LYS A 126 -4.09 6.37 -20.04
CA LYS A 126 -5.38 7.07 -20.07
C LYS A 126 -6.16 6.63 -21.31
N SER A 127 -7.17 5.81 -21.12
CA SER A 127 -8.10 5.44 -22.20
C SER A 127 -8.94 6.66 -22.58
N ASN A 128 -8.90 7.05 -23.85
CA ASN A 128 -9.79 8.09 -24.41
C ASN A 128 -11.26 7.65 -24.48
N LYS A 129 -11.53 6.34 -24.31
CA LYS A 129 -12.89 5.81 -24.27
C LYS A 129 -13.50 6.00 -22.89
N LYS A 130 -14.31 7.03 -22.73
CA LYS A 130 -15.15 7.19 -21.53
C LYS A 130 -16.14 6.02 -21.49
N SER A 131 -15.93 5.08 -20.57
CA SER A 131 -16.87 3.98 -20.36
C SER A 131 -18.24 4.53 -19.95
N PHE A 132 -19.32 3.90 -20.44
CA PHE A 132 -20.69 4.18 -19.99
C PHE A 132 -20.82 4.11 -18.45
N ARG A 133 -20.09 3.20 -17.81
CA ARG A 133 -19.97 3.09 -16.35
C ARG A 133 -19.44 4.38 -15.72
N THR A 134 -18.45 5.03 -16.34
CA THR A 134 -17.89 6.31 -15.85
C THR A 134 -18.90 7.45 -15.97
N TYR A 135 -19.66 7.49 -17.06
CA TYR A 135 -20.73 8.46 -17.22
C TYR A 135 -21.84 8.27 -16.18
N TYR A 136 -22.33 7.03 -16.01
CA TYR A 136 -23.32 6.67 -15.01
C TYR A 136 -22.86 7.03 -13.59
N TYR A 137 -21.60 6.72 -13.26
CA TYR A 137 -21.00 7.08 -11.97
C TYR A 137 -20.99 8.60 -11.74
N LYS A 138 -20.57 9.39 -12.75
CA LYS A 138 -20.54 10.86 -12.63
C LYS A 138 -21.93 11.44 -12.46
N ALA A 139 -22.89 10.99 -13.24
CA ALA A 139 -24.28 11.44 -13.16
C ALA A 139 -24.92 11.10 -11.80
N GLY A 140 -24.78 9.83 -11.37
CA GLY A 140 -25.28 9.38 -10.06
C GLY A 140 -24.62 10.11 -8.89
N LYS A 141 -23.31 10.30 -8.94
CA LYS A 141 -22.58 11.08 -7.93
C LYS A 141 -23.08 12.53 -7.87
N ALA A 142 -23.24 13.19 -9.01
CA ALA A 142 -23.73 14.58 -9.07
C ALA A 142 -25.14 14.70 -8.47
N PHE A 143 -26.05 13.80 -8.84
CA PHE A 143 -27.41 13.77 -8.30
C PHE A 143 -27.43 13.54 -6.78
N LEU A 144 -26.73 12.50 -6.31
CA LEU A 144 -26.68 12.11 -4.89
C LEU A 144 -25.86 13.09 -4.03
N SER A 145 -25.02 13.94 -4.63
CA SER A 145 -24.29 15.00 -3.93
C SER A 145 -25.14 16.24 -3.70
N ASN A 146 -26.35 16.31 -4.23
CA ASN A 146 -27.25 17.44 -4.01
C ASN A 146 -27.63 17.52 -2.53
N LYS A 147 -27.55 18.72 -1.92
CA LYS A 147 -27.81 18.93 -0.49
C LYS A 147 -29.21 18.48 -0.06
N PHE A 148 -30.20 18.61 -0.93
CA PHE A 148 -31.56 18.19 -0.65
C PHE A 148 -31.67 16.66 -0.61
N VAL A 149 -31.03 15.96 -1.57
CA VAL A 149 -31.00 14.48 -1.60
C VAL A 149 -30.25 13.95 -0.37
N GLN A 150 -29.12 14.55 0.00
CA GLN A 150 -28.38 14.16 1.21
C GLN A 150 -29.17 14.34 2.51
N LYS A 151 -30.07 15.34 2.56
CA LYS A 151 -30.93 15.54 3.73
C LYS A 151 -31.98 14.44 3.88
N ILE A 152 -32.50 13.91 2.76
CA ILE A 152 -33.55 12.87 2.75
C ILE A 152 -32.92 11.47 2.84
N ALA A 153 -31.76 11.24 2.19
CA ALA A 153 -31.08 9.98 2.10
C ALA A 153 -29.56 10.15 2.33
N PRO A 154 -29.13 10.38 3.58
CA PRO A 154 -27.74 10.74 3.90
C PRO A 154 -26.73 9.67 3.43
N ASP A 155 -27.10 8.40 3.49
CA ASP A 155 -26.21 7.29 3.14
C ASP A 155 -26.25 6.89 1.65
N ALA A 156 -27.16 7.48 0.85
CA ALA A 156 -27.37 7.06 -0.53
C ALA A 156 -26.12 7.28 -1.41
N LEU A 157 -25.41 8.38 -1.22
CA LEU A 157 -24.17 8.69 -1.95
C LEU A 157 -23.07 7.69 -1.60
N GLU A 158 -22.94 7.35 -0.33
CA GLU A 158 -21.92 6.43 0.15
C GLU A 158 -22.21 5.00 -0.29
N ASN A 159 -23.46 4.56 -0.22
CA ASN A 159 -23.88 3.27 -0.72
C ASN A 159 -23.70 3.14 -2.24
N PHE A 160 -23.96 4.22 -2.97
CA PHE A 160 -23.69 4.27 -4.42
C PHE A 160 -22.19 4.15 -4.72
N ARG A 161 -21.35 4.87 -3.98
CA ARG A 161 -19.88 4.78 -4.12
C ARG A 161 -19.37 3.38 -3.82
N LYS A 162 -19.87 2.71 -2.76
CA LYS A 162 -19.53 1.32 -2.44
C LYS A 162 -19.91 0.37 -3.55
N LYS A 163 -21.12 0.49 -4.09
CA LYS A 163 -21.62 -0.38 -5.17
C LYS A 163 -20.86 -0.21 -6.48
N MET A 164 -20.39 0.99 -6.76
CA MET A 164 -19.67 1.31 -7.99
C MET A 164 -18.15 1.18 -7.87
N GLY A 165 -17.63 1.12 -6.63
CA GLY A 165 -16.21 0.99 -6.33
C GLY A 165 -15.68 -0.44 -6.50
N SER A 166 -14.40 -0.63 -6.18
CA SER A 166 -13.77 -1.95 -6.06
C SER A 166 -14.23 -2.65 -4.77
N ALA A 167 -13.97 -3.97 -4.68
CA ALA A 167 -14.20 -4.73 -3.45
C ALA A 167 -13.41 -4.11 -2.27
N ASP A 168 -12.19 -3.69 -2.51
CA ASP A 168 -11.34 -3.01 -1.52
C ASP A 168 -11.98 -1.72 -0.99
N TYR A 169 -12.55 -0.91 -1.90
CA TYR A 169 -13.26 0.31 -1.52
C TYR A 169 -14.50 -0.01 -0.68
N ALA A 170 -15.25 -1.03 -1.05
CA ALA A 170 -16.46 -1.43 -0.32
C ALA A 170 -16.15 -1.94 1.09
N ALA A 171 -15.08 -2.73 1.25
CA ALA A 171 -14.65 -3.32 2.52
C ALA A 171 -13.98 -2.31 3.48
N ALA A 172 -13.37 -1.25 2.94
CA ALA A 172 -12.61 -0.28 3.74
C ALA A 172 -13.51 0.60 4.63
N SER A 173 -12.96 1.06 5.77
CA SER A 173 -13.57 2.08 6.62
C SER A 173 -13.71 3.42 5.89
N PRO A 174 -14.49 4.37 6.38
CA PRO A 174 -14.62 5.69 5.77
C PRO A 174 -13.28 6.42 5.62
N LEU A 175 -12.37 6.26 6.59
CA LEU A 175 -11.04 6.84 6.54
C LEU A 175 -10.18 6.13 5.50
N MET A 176 -10.14 4.79 5.55
CA MET A 176 -9.32 4.00 4.63
C MET A 176 -9.79 4.08 3.17
N ARG A 177 -11.05 4.39 2.89
CA ARG A 177 -11.52 4.73 1.53
C ARG A 177 -10.86 6.00 0.99
N GLN A 178 -10.67 7.01 1.85
CA GLN A 178 -9.97 8.23 1.44
C GLN A 178 -8.48 7.96 1.21
N VAL A 179 -7.86 7.10 2.05
CA VAL A 179 -6.50 6.61 1.85
C VAL A 179 -6.40 5.87 0.51
N LEU A 180 -7.28 4.89 0.25
CA LEU A 180 -7.30 4.13 -1.00
C LEU A 180 -7.31 5.04 -2.23
N VAL A 181 -8.22 6.02 -2.26
CA VAL A 181 -8.32 6.97 -3.38
C VAL A 181 -7.03 7.75 -3.59
N LYS A 182 -6.34 8.15 -2.52
CA LYS A 182 -5.06 8.86 -2.64
C LYS A 182 -3.97 7.95 -3.19
N VAL A 183 -3.81 6.75 -2.60
CA VAL A 183 -2.68 5.88 -2.94
C VAL A 183 -2.80 5.24 -4.32
N VAL A 184 -4.01 4.87 -4.78
CA VAL A 184 -4.18 4.24 -6.10
C VAL A 184 -4.08 5.21 -7.27
N ASN A 185 -4.29 6.51 -7.05
CA ASN A 185 -4.23 7.52 -8.10
C ASN A 185 -2.84 8.17 -8.24
N GLU A 186 -1.89 7.82 -7.41
CA GLU A 186 -0.53 8.32 -7.53
C GLU A 186 0.24 7.49 -8.57
N ASP A 187 0.76 8.12 -9.60
CA ASP A 187 1.61 7.49 -10.59
C ASP A 187 3.06 7.51 -10.12
N LEU A 188 3.65 6.33 -10.00
CA LEU A 188 5.03 6.16 -9.53
C LEU A 188 5.99 5.74 -10.66
N GLU A 189 5.51 5.56 -11.89
CA GLU A 189 6.37 5.24 -13.03
C GLU A 189 7.57 6.19 -13.15
N PRO A 190 7.40 7.53 -13.03
CA PRO A 190 8.53 8.47 -13.11
C PRO A 190 9.59 8.29 -12.02
N LEU A 191 9.27 7.54 -10.94
CA LEU A 191 10.19 7.30 -9.82
C LEU A 191 11.03 6.02 -9.99
N LEU A 192 10.64 5.10 -10.87
CA LEU A 192 11.34 3.84 -11.09
C LEU A 192 12.85 4.01 -11.37
N PRO A 193 13.29 5.00 -12.17
CA PRO A 193 14.71 5.21 -12.42
C PRO A 193 15.53 5.55 -11.16
N ASN A 194 14.89 5.89 -10.04
CA ASN A 194 15.59 6.18 -8.78
C ASN A 194 15.96 4.92 -7.99
N ILE A 195 15.41 3.75 -8.33
CA ILE A 195 15.79 2.49 -7.72
C ILE A 195 17.16 2.07 -8.30
N LYS A 196 18.22 2.20 -7.50
CA LYS A 196 19.61 1.95 -7.93
C LYS A 196 20.18 0.62 -7.46
N CYS A 197 19.51 -0.03 -6.50
CA CYS A 197 19.93 -1.33 -6.00
C CYS A 197 19.43 -2.47 -6.89
N PRO A 198 20.05 -3.67 -6.81
CA PRO A 198 19.54 -4.87 -7.45
C PRO A 198 18.08 -5.11 -7.10
N THR A 199 17.26 -5.30 -8.13
CA THR A 199 15.82 -5.48 -7.99
C THR A 199 15.36 -6.77 -8.63
N LEU A 200 14.61 -7.59 -7.88
CA LEU A 200 13.93 -8.78 -8.37
C LEU A 200 12.45 -8.47 -8.56
N LEU A 201 11.94 -8.76 -9.76
CA LEU A 201 10.52 -8.70 -10.07
C LEU A 201 9.94 -10.12 -10.10
N VAL A 202 8.87 -10.36 -9.35
CA VAL A 202 8.12 -11.62 -9.33
C VAL A 202 6.68 -11.32 -9.68
N TRP A 203 6.17 -11.92 -10.74
CA TRP A 203 4.84 -11.60 -11.26
C TRP A 203 4.04 -12.83 -11.62
N GLY A 204 2.77 -12.84 -11.22
CA GLY A 204 1.81 -13.81 -11.71
C GLY A 204 1.41 -13.51 -13.16
N VAL A 205 1.60 -14.47 -14.08
CA VAL A 205 1.27 -14.29 -15.52
C VAL A 205 -0.20 -13.99 -15.76
N ASN A 206 -1.06 -14.35 -14.82
CA ASN A 206 -2.52 -14.15 -14.88
C ASN A 206 -2.99 -13.02 -13.95
N ASP A 207 -2.08 -12.20 -13.41
CA ASP A 207 -2.49 -11.08 -12.58
C ASP A 207 -3.25 -10.04 -13.43
N THR A 208 -4.47 -9.75 -13.02
CA THR A 208 -5.34 -8.76 -13.68
C THR A 208 -5.45 -7.45 -12.90
N ALA A 209 -4.95 -7.43 -11.66
CA ALA A 209 -4.98 -6.24 -10.81
C ALA A 209 -3.76 -5.35 -11.07
N THR A 210 -2.60 -5.98 -11.22
CA THR A 210 -1.32 -5.37 -11.61
C THR A 210 -0.74 -6.19 -12.77
N PRO A 211 -1.21 -5.99 -14.01
CA PRO A 211 -0.80 -6.82 -15.14
C PRO A 211 0.70 -6.77 -15.39
N LEU A 212 1.27 -7.90 -15.83
CA LEU A 212 2.70 -8.00 -16.18
C LEU A 212 3.12 -6.98 -17.27
N SER A 213 2.15 -6.44 -18.01
CA SER A 213 2.39 -5.41 -19.03
C SER A 213 2.64 -4.01 -18.46
N ASP A 214 2.34 -3.77 -17.18
CA ASP A 214 2.56 -2.50 -16.49
C ASP A 214 4.00 -2.44 -15.96
#